data_81ee2e99fdf518bdefd368838d3d6313
#
_entry.id   81ee2e99fdf518bdefd368838d3d6313
#
_cell.length_a   1.000
_cell.length_b   1.000
_cell.length_c   1.000
_cell.angle_alpha   90.00
_cell.angle_beta   90.00
_cell.angle_gamma   90.00
#
_symmetry.space_group_name_H-M   'P 1'
#
loop_
_entity.id
_entity.type
_entity.pdbx_description
1 polymer ?
#
loop_
_entity_poly.entity_id
_entity_poly.type
_entity_poly.pdbx_seq_one_letter_code
_entity_poly.pdbx_strand_id
1 'polypeptide(L)'
;MTARLKIDFVSDVSCPWCAIGLTALESALARVAPEVTAELHFQPFELNPQMAREGEDTVEHLTRKYGISAEQAQTNAEAIRQRGAAVGFTFGQGKRKRIWNTFDAHRLLHWAEFEGEAQQKALKKRLLQAYFTDGENPSDIEVLLRAVTEVGLDPVRARAILESDEYAEETRQREHLYTEAGIRSVPAIIINDQHLISGGQPVEVFERALRQIAGEATAQKTLQA
;
A
#
# COMPACT_ATOMS: atom_id res chain seq x y z
N MET A 1 29.88 3.70 4.02
CA MET A 1 28.84 4.63 4.55
C MET A 1 27.48 4.02 4.19
N THR A 2 26.54 3.96 5.13
CA THR A 2 25.17 3.48 4.85
C THR A 2 24.38 4.57 4.12
N ALA A 3 23.81 4.26 2.98
CA ALA A 3 22.91 5.16 2.27
C ALA A 3 21.51 5.04 2.89
N ARG A 4 20.89 6.19 3.25
CA ARG A 4 19.50 6.25 3.72
C ARG A 4 18.64 6.82 2.62
N LEU A 5 17.60 6.09 2.23
CA LEU A 5 16.65 6.48 1.19
C LEU A 5 15.30 6.83 1.83
N LYS A 6 14.64 7.86 1.33
CA LYS A 6 13.22 8.13 1.59
C LYS A 6 12.40 7.41 0.54
N ILE A 7 11.37 6.68 0.94
CA ILE A 7 10.49 5.96 0.02
C ILE A 7 9.03 6.32 0.34
N ASP A 8 8.36 6.97 -0.59
CA ASP A 8 6.91 7.14 -0.56
C ASP A 8 6.25 6.01 -1.35
N PHE A 9 5.50 5.17 -0.65
CA PHE A 9 4.76 4.05 -1.21
C PHE A 9 3.29 4.44 -1.42
N VAL A 10 2.98 4.98 -2.59
CA VAL A 10 1.61 5.37 -2.95
C VAL A 10 0.80 4.13 -3.26
N SER A 11 -0.30 3.92 -2.55
CA SER A 11 -0.99 2.62 -2.57
C SER A 11 -2.41 2.65 -2.05
N ASP A 12 -3.21 1.70 -2.49
CA ASP A 12 -4.54 1.42 -1.93
C ASP A 12 -4.55 0.07 -1.18
N VAL A 13 -5.28 -0.01 -0.09
CA VAL A 13 -5.48 -1.25 0.67
C VAL A 13 -6.31 -2.27 -0.10
N SER A 14 -7.07 -1.84 -1.12
CA SER A 14 -7.84 -2.71 -2.02
C SER A 14 -7.07 -3.16 -3.28
N CYS A 15 -5.82 -2.72 -3.45
CA CYS A 15 -4.98 -3.07 -4.59
C CYS A 15 -4.13 -4.33 -4.33
N PRO A 16 -4.35 -5.45 -5.03
CA PRO A 16 -3.55 -6.66 -4.80
C PRO A 16 -2.08 -6.49 -5.20
N TRP A 17 -1.82 -5.67 -6.22
CA TRP A 17 -0.44 -5.37 -6.63
C TRP A 17 0.31 -4.53 -5.60
N CYS A 18 -0.41 -3.78 -4.74
CA CYS A 18 0.20 -3.08 -3.61
C CYS A 18 0.66 -4.05 -2.52
N ALA A 19 -0.10 -5.11 -2.24
CA ALA A 19 0.33 -6.16 -1.32
C ALA A 19 1.57 -6.91 -1.83
N ILE A 20 1.56 -7.29 -3.11
CA ILE A 20 2.70 -7.95 -3.78
C ILE A 20 3.92 -7.03 -3.79
N GLY A 21 3.73 -5.78 -4.22
CA GLY A 21 4.81 -4.80 -4.36
C GLY A 21 5.46 -4.44 -3.03
N LEU A 22 4.67 -4.27 -1.96
CA LEU A 22 5.19 -4.01 -0.62
C LEU A 22 6.04 -5.18 -0.12
N THR A 23 5.53 -6.40 -0.25
CA THR A 23 6.24 -7.61 0.20
C THR A 23 7.55 -7.81 -0.58
N ALA A 24 7.53 -7.57 -1.88
CA ALA A 24 8.72 -7.64 -2.72
C ALA A 24 9.74 -6.53 -2.37
N LEU A 25 9.27 -5.31 -2.13
CA LEU A 25 10.12 -4.17 -1.72
C LEU A 25 10.78 -4.45 -0.36
N GLU A 26 10.05 -4.95 0.63
CA GLU A 26 10.60 -5.32 1.94
C GLU A 26 11.68 -6.40 1.80
N SER A 27 11.45 -7.40 0.94
CA SER A 27 12.44 -8.44 0.66
C SER A 27 13.70 -7.86 -0.01
N ALA A 28 13.54 -6.92 -0.93
CA ALA A 28 14.67 -6.24 -1.56
C ALA A 28 15.46 -5.38 -0.55
N LEU A 29 14.77 -4.63 0.31
CA LEU A 29 15.40 -3.85 1.38
C LEU A 29 16.21 -4.74 2.33
N ALA A 30 15.69 -5.91 2.69
CA ALA A 30 16.41 -6.86 3.51
C ALA A 30 17.69 -7.39 2.82
N ARG A 31 17.69 -7.57 1.48
CA ARG A 31 18.86 -8.01 0.72
C ARG A 31 19.94 -6.94 0.59
N VAL A 32 19.58 -5.66 0.61
CA VAL A 32 20.54 -4.55 0.47
C VAL A 32 21.03 -4.01 1.82
N ALA A 33 20.44 -4.45 2.93
CA ALA A 33 20.90 -4.09 4.27
C ALA A 33 22.24 -4.76 4.62
N PRO A 34 23.11 -4.12 5.42
CA PRO A 34 22.98 -2.78 6.00
C PRO A 34 23.52 -1.64 5.11
N GLU A 35 23.91 -1.93 3.87
CA GLU A 35 24.51 -0.95 2.94
C GLU A 35 23.52 0.16 2.57
N VAL A 36 22.25 -0.23 2.40
CA VAL A 36 21.14 0.68 2.13
C VAL A 36 20.08 0.48 3.21
N THR A 37 19.63 1.60 3.78
CA THR A 37 18.45 1.66 4.67
C THR A 37 17.39 2.57 4.06
N ALA A 38 16.14 2.37 4.40
CA ALA A 38 15.06 3.18 3.90
C ALA A 38 14.11 3.61 5.01
N GLU A 39 13.59 4.82 4.87
CA GLU A 39 12.44 5.34 5.60
C GLU A 39 11.23 5.23 4.69
N LEU A 40 10.23 4.43 5.09
CA LEU A 40 9.11 4.05 4.26
C LEU A 40 7.82 4.71 4.74
N HIS A 41 7.26 5.59 3.91
CA HIS A 41 6.00 6.30 4.15
C HIS A 41 4.90 5.76 3.25
N PHE A 42 3.72 5.49 3.80
CA PHE A 42 2.57 5.01 3.03
C PHE A 42 1.66 6.17 2.69
N GLN A 43 1.53 6.43 1.39
CA GLN A 43 0.75 7.53 0.86
C GLN A 43 -0.60 7.03 0.30
N PRO A 44 -1.70 7.79 0.52
CA PRO A 44 -3.02 7.37 0.12
C PRO A 44 -3.24 7.46 -1.38
N PHE A 45 -3.97 6.49 -1.90
CA PHE A 45 -4.56 6.48 -3.24
C PHE A 45 -5.78 5.57 -3.23
N GLU A 46 -6.92 6.04 -3.69
CA GLU A 46 -8.12 5.22 -3.84
C GLU A 46 -8.31 4.79 -5.30
N LEU A 47 -8.32 3.48 -5.55
CA LEU A 47 -8.68 2.93 -6.86
C LEU A 47 -10.14 3.22 -7.22
N ASN A 48 -10.99 3.37 -6.22
CA ASN A 48 -12.42 3.57 -6.36
C ASN A 48 -12.93 4.64 -5.37
N PRO A 49 -12.60 5.93 -5.56
CA PRO A 49 -12.90 6.98 -4.58
C PRO A 49 -14.42 7.26 -4.44
N GLN A 50 -15.23 6.78 -5.38
CA GLN A 50 -16.69 6.91 -5.35
C GLN A 50 -17.40 5.61 -4.93
N MET A 51 -16.65 4.61 -4.44
CA MET A 51 -17.24 3.37 -3.96
C MET A 51 -18.12 3.62 -2.74
N ALA A 52 -19.36 3.17 -2.81
CA ALA A 52 -20.27 3.22 -1.65
C ALA A 52 -19.77 2.31 -0.50
N ARG A 53 -20.20 2.60 0.72
CA ARG A 53 -19.80 1.80 1.91
C ARG A 53 -20.23 0.35 1.81
N GLU A 54 -21.35 0.07 1.14
CA GLU A 54 -21.87 -1.28 0.88
C GLU A 54 -20.98 -2.08 -0.07
N GLY A 55 -20.08 -1.40 -0.78
CA GLY A 55 -19.20 -1.99 -1.76
C GLY A 55 -19.94 -2.64 -2.93
N GLU A 56 -19.20 -3.34 -3.77
CA GLU A 56 -19.74 -4.04 -4.96
C GLU A 56 -19.20 -5.47 -5.03
N ASP A 57 -19.91 -6.37 -5.69
CA ASP A 57 -19.36 -7.69 -6.02
C ASP A 57 -18.07 -7.55 -6.82
N THR A 58 -17.06 -8.31 -6.48
CA THR A 58 -15.73 -8.19 -7.10
C THR A 58 -15.76 -8.49 -8.58
N VAL A 59 -16.48 -9.53 -9.00
CA VAL A 59 -16.51 -9.94 -10.43
C VAL A 59 -17.28 -8.91 -11.23
N GLU A 60 -18.46 -8.50 -10.76
CA GLU A 60 -19.28 -7.46 -11.41
C GLU A 60 -18.52 -6.14 -11.54
N HIS A 61 -17.83 -5.72 -10.49
CA HIS A 61 -17.02 -4.50 -10.53
C HIS A 61 -15.90 -4.59 -11.56
N LEU A 62 -15.12 -5.68 -11.56
CA LEU A 62 -13.99 -5.85 -12.46
C LEU A 62 -14.43 -5.98 -13.93
N THR A 63 -15.52 -6.70 -14.20
CA THR A 63 -16.07 -6.83 -15.56
C THR A 63 -16.54 -5.46 -16.08
N ARG A 64 -17.24 -4.69 -15.25
CA ARG A 64 -17.70 -3.35 -15.62
C ARG A 64 -16.55 -2.36 -15.81
N LYS A 65 -15.61 -2.33 -14.86
CA LYS A 65 -14.51 -1.35 -14.84
C LYS A 65 -13.47 -1.58 -15.93
N TYR A 66 -13.14 -2.84 -16.21
CA TYR A 66 -12.06 -3.21 -17.13
C TYR A 66 -12.54 -3.86 -18.43
N GLY A 67 -13.83 -4.10 -18.59
CA GLY A 67 -14.37 -4.71 -19.80
C GLY A 67 -13.96 -6.18 -19.98
N ILE A 68 -13.59 -6.89 -18.91
CA ILE A 68 -13.15 -8.29 -18.94
C ILE A 68 -14.31 -9.25 -18.64
N SER A 69 -14.20 -10.51 -19.08
CA SER A 69 -15.18 -11.55 -18.72
C SER A 69 -14.99 -12.02 -17.26
N ALA A 70 -16.01 -12.67 -16.71
CA ALA A 70 -15.93 -13.30 -15.39
C ALA A 70 -14.82 -14.37 -15.33
N GLU A 71 -14.65 -15.15 -16.41
CA GLU A 71 -13.57 -16.15 -16.53
C GLU A 71 -12.18 -15.48 -16.52
N GLN A 72 -12.05 -14.36 -17.24
CA GLN A 72 -10.82 -13.59 -17.24
C GLN A 72 -10.53 -13.00 -15.85
N ALA A 73 -11.56 -12.54 -15.12
CA ALA A 73 -11.40 -12.06 -13.75
C ALA A 73 -10.92 -13.18 -12.82
N GLN A 74 -11.42 -14.40 -12.97
CA GLN A 74 -10.98 -15.58 -12.20
C GLN A 74 -9.53 -15.96 -12.54
N THR A 75 -9.18 -15.99 -13.83
CA THR A 75 -7.81 -16.27 -14.29
C THR A 75 -6.83 -15.25 -13.72
N ASN A 76 -7.19 -13.97 -13.77
CA ASN A 76 -6.38 -12.90 -13.20
C ASN A 76 -6.22 -13.03 -11.67
N ALA A 77 -7.29 -13.41 -10.96
CA ALA A 77 -7.25 -13.65 -9.52
C ALA A 77 -6.29 -14.78 -9.15
N GLU A 78 -6.28 -15.86 -9.92
CA GLU A 78 -5.34 -16.98 -9.71
C GLU A 78 -3.89 -16.57 -10.01
N ALA A 79 -3.64 -15.81 -11.08
CA ALA A 79 -2.32 -15.28 -11.38
C ALA A 79 -1.80 -14.35 -10.26
N ILE A 80 -2.67 -13.50 -9.69
CA ILE A 80 -2.36 -12.64 -8.54
C ILE A 80 -2.01 -13.50 -7.32
N ARG A 81 -2.78 -14.55 -7.04
CA ARG A 81 -2.53 -15.47 -5.92
C ARG A 81 -1.16 -16.14 -6.04
N GLN A 82 -0.81 -16.61 -7.23
CA GLN A 82 0.51 -17.22 -7.50
C GLN A 82 1.65 -16.21 -7.35
N ARG A 83 1.47 -14.99 -7.85
CA ARG A 83 2.45 -13.91 -7.69
C ARG A 83 2.65 -13.52 -6.22
N GLY A 84 1.56 -13.47 -5.44
CA GLY A 84 1.65 -13.23 -4.01
C GLY A 84 2.43 -14.32 -3.29
N ALA A 85 2.10 -15.58 -3.56
CA ALA A 85 2.80 -16.73 -2.97
C ALA A 85 4.31 -16.71 -3.28
N ALA A 86 4.69 -16.32 -4.50
CA ALA A 86 6.09 -16.22 -4.91
C ALA A 86 6.91 -15.19 -4.13
N VAL A 87 6.27 -14.15 -3.58
CA VAL A 87 6.93 -13.14 -2.74
C VAL A 87 6.66 -13.32 -1.24
N GLY A 88 5.83 -14.31 -0.85
CA GLY A 88 5.51 -14.60 0.55
C GLY A 88 4.24 -13.93 1.08
N PHE A 89 3.37 -13.39 0.19
CA PHE A 89 2.06 -12.87 0.58
C PHE A 89 0.94 -13.87 0.26
N THR A 90 0.09 -14.17 1.24
CA THR A 90 -1.01 -15.12 1.09
C THR A 90 -2.31 -14.43 0.72
N PHE A 91 -2.83 -14.69 -0.48
CA PHE A 91 -4.19 -14.33 -0.85
C PHE A 91 -5.14 -15.49 -0.50
N GLY A 92 -6.14 -15.23 0.37
CA GLY A 92 -7.15 -16.21 0.76
C GLY A 92 -8.03 -16.60 -0.45
N GLN A 93 -8.06 -17.89 -0.76
CA GLN A 93 -8.85 -18.40 -1.88
C GLN A 93 -10.34 -18.13 -1.67
N GLY A 94 -11.01 -17.47 -2.63
CA GLY A 94 -12.43 -17.14 -2.56
C GLY A 94 -12.82 -16.15 -1.46
N LYS A 95 -11.85 -15.51 -0.79
CA LYS A 95 -12.12 -14.57 0.30
C LYS A 95 -12.53 -13.18 -0.20
N ARG A 96 -11.89 -12.67 -1.24
CA ARG A 96 -12.20 -11.36 -1.82
C ARG A 96 -13.47 -11.39 -2.66
N LYS A 97 -14.63 -11.33 -2.00
CA LYS A 97 -15.94 -11.36 -2.66
C LYS A 97 -16.47 -10.00 -3.05
N ARG A 98 -16.05 -8.94 -2.35
CA ARG A 98 -16.50 -7.57 -2.57
C ARG A 98 -15.34 -6.61 -2.62
N ILE A 99 -15.52 -5.51 -3.36
CA ILE A 99 -14.65 -4.34 -3.35
C ILE A 99 -15.35 -3.28 -2.51
N TRP A 100 -14.62 -2.67 -1.60
CA TRP A 100 -15.12 -1.76 -0.60
C TRP A 100 -14.50 -0.37 -0.76
N ASN A 101 -15.12 0.63 -0.16
CA ASN A 101 -14.49 1.93 0.05
C ASN A 101 -13.29 1.78 0.99
N THR A 102 -12.23 2.53 0.75
CA THR A 102 -10.97 2.42 1.53
C THR A 102 -10.58 3.72 2.21
N PHE A 103 -11.42 4.75 2.14
CA PHE A 103 -11.08 6.08 2.63
C PHE A 103 -10.77 6.10 4.13
N ASP A 104 -11.62 5.48 4.96
CA ASP A 104 -11.41 5.43 6.41
C ASP A 104 -10.12 4.68 6.78
N ALA A 105 -9.76 3.63 6.03
CA ALA A 105 -8.47 2.96 6.19
C ALA A 105 -7.29 3.90 5.88
N HIS A 106 -7.42 4.76 4.87
CA HIS A 106 -6.40 5.77 4.53
C HIS A 106 -6.29 6.87 5.58
N ARG A 107 -7.41 7.30 6.19
CA ARG A 107 -7.39 8.26 7.32
C ARG A 107 -6.64 7.70 8.53
N LEU A 108 -6.86 6.42 8.85
CA LEU A 108 -6.11 5.76 9.92
C LEU A 108 -4.63 5.58 9.60
N LEU A 109 -4.28 5.29 8.35
CA LEU A 109 -2.88 5.23 7.91
C LEU A 109 -2.20 6.60 7.97
N HIS A 110 -2.93 7.67 7.65
CA HIS A 110 -2.43 9.03 7.80
C HIS A 110 -2.16 9.37 9.27
N TRP A 111 -3.10 9.05 10.17
CA TRP A 111 -2.87 9.19 11.61
C TRP A 111 -1.68 8.35 12.09
N ALA A 112 -1.57 7.09 11.66
CA ALA A 112 -0.51 6.19 12.09
C ALA A 112 0.90 6.69 11.69
N GLU A 113 1.04 7.56 10.69
CA GLU A 113 2.29 8.22 10.34
C GLU A 113 2.84 9.05 11.52
N PHE A 114 1.95 9.73 12.29
CA PHE A 114 2.35 10.52 13.47
C PHE A 114 2.69 9.66 14.68
N GLU A 115 2.20 8.43 14.72
CA GLU A 115 2.54 7.45 15.76
C GLU A 115 3.90 6.77 15.50
N GLY A 116 4.40 6.84 14.25
CA GLY A 116 5.72 6.37 13.83
C GLY A 116 5.70 5.50 12.57
N GLU A 117 6.85 5.45 11.91
CA GLU A 117 7.04 4.66 10.67
C GLU A 117 6.71 3.17 10.87
N ALA A 118 7.17 2.58 11.99
CA ALA A 118 6.92 1.18 12.29
C ALA A 118 5.43 0.88 12.48
N GLN A 119 4.70 1.79 13.13
CA GLN A 119 3.26 1.70 13.37
C GLN A 119 2.46 1.83 12.08
N GLN A 120 2.77 2.84 11.25
CA GLN A 120 2.14 3.01 9.95
C GLN A 120 2.34 1.78 9.06
N LYS A 121 3.57 1.26 9.00
CA LYS A 121 3.90 0.06 8.24
C LYS A 121 3.17 -1.18 8.75
N ALA A 122 3.13 -1.38 10.07
CA ALA A 122 2.43 -2.50 10.67
C ALA A 122 0.93 -2.44 10.37
N LEU A 123 0.30 -1.27 10.51
CA LEU A 123 -1.10 -1.07 10.18
C LEU A 123 -1.38 -1.32 8.70
N LYS A 124 -0.54 -0.78 7.80
CA LYS A 124 -0.68 -1.03 6.35
C LYS A 124 -0.67 -2.51 6.02
N LYS A 125 0.27 -3.26 6.57
CA LYS A 125 0.40 -4.71 6.36
C LYS A 125 -0.81 -5.46 6.92
N ARG A 126 -1.26 -5.09 8.11
CA ARG A 126 -2.44 -5.74 8.73
C ARG A 126 -3.72 -5.50 7.93
N LEU A 127 -3.93 -4.28 7.41
CA LEU A 127 -5.08 -3.95 6.56
C LEU A 127 -5.06 -4.75 5.24
N LEU A 128 -3.89 -4.89 4.61
CA LEU A 128 -3.75 -5.74 3.42
C LEU A 128 -4.06 -7.21 3.72
N GLN A 129 -3.63 -7.74 4.87
CA GLN A 129 -3.97 -9.09 5.32
C GLN A 129 -5.46 -9.24 5.59
N ALA A 130 -6.08 -8.30 6.33
CA ALA A 130 -7.51 -8.31 6.61
C ALA A 130 -8.33 -8.46 5.34
N TYR A 131 -8.02 -7.64 4.34
CA TYR A 131 -8.78 -7.67 3.09
C TYR A 131 -8.45 -8.86 2.20
N PHE A 132 -7.17 -9.13 1.93
CA PHE A 132 -6.78 -10.14 0.94
C PHE A 132 -6.65 -11.55 1.49
N THR A 133 -6.21 -11.71 2.73
CA THR A 133 -6.02 -13.03 3.33
C THR A 133 -7.28 -13.49 4.06
N ASP A 134 -7.84 -12.61 4.89
CA ASP A 134 -8.95 -12.94 5.76
C ASP A 134 -10.31 -12.71 5.08
N GLY A 135 -10.38 -11.82 4.08
CA GLY A 135 -11.59 -11.47 3.33
C GLY A 135 -12.51 -10.53 4.10
N GLU A 136 -11.93 -9.71 4.97
CA GLU A 136 -12.65 -8.76 5.82
C GLU A 136 -12.94 -7.45 5.09
N ASN A 137 -13.93 -6.72 5.57
CA ASN A 137 -14.34 -5.43 5.01
C ASN A 137 -13.48 -4.29 5.53
N PRO A 138 -12.63 -3.62 4.71
CA PRO A 138 -11.80 -2.50 5.15
C PRO A 138 -12.57 -1.18 5.34
N SER A 139 -13.91 -1.16 5.13
CA SER A 139 -14.79 -0.04 5.49
C SER A 139 -15.50 -0.28 6.84
N ASP A 140 -15.38 -1.46 7.43
CA ASP A 140 -16.05 -1.80 8.68
C ASP A 140 -15.24 -1.27 9.86
N ILE A 141 -15.87 -0.46 10.71
CA ILE A 141 -15.22 0.16 11.86
C ILE A 141 -14.61 -0.89 12.79
N GLU A 142 -15.29 -2.00 13.06
CA GLU A 142 -14.80 -3.03 13.98
C GLU A 142 -13.60 -3.79 13.38
N VAL A 143 -13.56 -3.99 12.06
CA VAL A 143 -12.38 -4.53 11.36
C VAL A 143 -11.20 -3.57 11.48
N LEU A 144 -11.41 -2.29 11.25
CA LEU A 144 -10.38 -1.26 11.36
C LEU A 144 -9.83 -1.13 12.78
N LEU A 145 -10.71 -1.10 13.79
CA LEU A 145 -10.30 -1.00 15.20
C LEU A 145 -9.56 -2.26 15.68
N ARG A 146 -9.96 -3.43 15.22
CA ARG A 146 -9.21 -4.66 15.49
C ARG A 146 -7.82 -4.61 14.87
N ALA A 147 -7.69 -4.18 13.61
CA ALA A 147 -6.40 -4.02 12.95
C ALA A 147 -5.48 -3.04 13.71
N VAL A 148 -6.03 -1.91 14.16
CA VAL A 148 -5.33 -0.91 14.99
C VAL A 148 -4.83 -1.53 16.31
N THR A 149 -5.70 -2.26 16.99
CA THR A 149 -5.37 -2.93 18.28
C THR A 149 -4.26 -3.97 18.11
N GLU A 150 -4.35 -4.79 17.05
CA GLU A 150 -3.39 -5.86 16.78
C GLU A 150 -1.98 -5.34 16.48
N VAL A 151 -1.85 -4.11 16.00
CA VAL A 151 -0.54 -3.47 15.75
C VAL A 151 -0.07 -2.56 16.90
N GLY A 152 -0.79 -2.55 18.01
CA GLY A 152 -0.41 -1.82 19.23
C GLY A 152 -0.72 -0.33 19.20
N LEU A 153 -1.59 0.13 18.28
CA LEU A 153 -2.11 1.49 18.27
C LEU A 153 -3.36 1.63 19.17
N ASP A 154 -3.71 2.86 19.54
CA ASP A 154 -4.85 3.14 20.43
C ASP A 154 -6.20 3.04 19.70
N PRO A 155 -7.04 2.01 19.97
CA PRO A 155 -8.33 1.86 19.34
C PRO A 155 -9.35 2.94 19.77
N VAL A 156 -9.19 3.56 20.95
CA VAL A 156 -10.08 4.65 21.40
C VAL A 156 -9.83 5.89 20.54
N ARG A 157 -8.56 6.19 20.29
CA ARG A 157 -8.18 7.28 19.39
C ARG A 157 -8.62 7.01 17.94
N ALA A 158 -8.42 5.80 17.45
CA ALA A 158 -8.85 5.40 16.10
C ALA A 158 -10.38 5.50 15.95
N ARG A 159 -11.16 5.11 16.95
CA ARG A 159 -12.62 5.26 16.93
C ARG A 159 -13.04 6.73 16.85
N ALA A 160 -12.42 7.61 17.62
CA ALA A 160 -12.68 9.05 17.57
C ALA A 160 -12.41 9.65 16.18
N ILE A 161 -11.36 9.21 15.50
CA ILE A 161 -11.06 9.60 14.12
C ILE A 161 -12.18 9.11 13.18
N LEU A 162 -12.58 7.84 13.27
CA LEU A 162 -13.57 7.24 12.38
C LEU A 162 -14.99 7.82 12.57
N GLU A 163 -15.34 8.24 13.78
CA GLU A 163 -16.62 8.86 14.12
C GLU A 163 -16.66 10.37 13.85
N SER A 164 -15.59 10.96 13.35
CA SER A 164 -15.46 12.38 13.00
C SER A 164 -14.92 12.56 11.59
N ASP A 165 -14.71 13.81 11.15
CA ASP A 165 -14.06 14.14 9.88
C ASP A 165 -12.53 14.37 10.04
N GLU A 166 -11.96 14.00 11.19
CA GLU A 166 -10.54 14.18 11.45
C GLU A 166 -9.68 13.44 10.42
N TYR A 167 -8.64 14.10 9.93
CA TYR A 167 -7.77 13.67 8.83
C TYR A 167 -8.46 13.42 7.47
N ALA A 168 -9.74 13.79 7.31
CA ALA A 168 -10.41 13.62 6.02
C ALA A 168 -9.84 14.56 4.97
N GLU A 169 -9.70 15.84 5.29
CA GLU A 169 -9.17 16.85 4.36
C GLU A 169 -7.69 16.60 4.03
N GLU A 170 -6.87 16.30 5.04
CA GLU A 170 -5.43 16.02 4.86
C GLU A 170 -5.20 14.79 4.00
N THR A 171 -6.01 13.74 4.18
CA THR A 171 -5.96 12.53 3.35
C THR A 171 -6.30 12.85 1.90
N ARG A 172 -7.37 13.65 1.66
CA ARG A 172 -7.75 14.08 0.31
C ARG A 172 -6.70 14.95 -0.36
N GLN A 173 -6.09 15.86 0.39
CA GLN A 173 -4.99 16.70 -0.13
C GLN A 173 -3.78 15.85 -0.51
N ARG A 174 -3.44 14.83 0.28
CA ARG A 174 -2.36 13.88 -0.06
C ARG A 174 -2.68 13.08 -1.33
N GLU A 175 -3.91 12.56 -1.47
CA GLU A 175 -4.34 11.89 -2.70
C GLU A 175 -4.24 12.81 -3.93
N HIS A 176 -4.69 14.05 -3.76
CA HIS A 176 -4.67 15.05 -4.83
C HIS A 176 -3.25 15.37 -5.26
N LEU A 177 -2.31 15.54 -4.31
CA LEU A 177 -0.90 15.77 -4.58
C LEU A 177 -0.33 14.71 -5.53
N TYR A 178 -0.56 13.43 -5.25
CA TYR A 178 -0.03 12.34 -6.09
C TYR A 178 -0.75 12.22 -7.43
N THR A 179 -2.05 12.45 -7.47
CA THR A 179 -2.80 12.44 -8.73
C THR A 179 -2.43 13.63 -9.62
N GLU A 180 -2.17 14.81 -9.09
CA GLU A 180 -1.65 15.97 -9.84
C GLU A 180 -0.22 15.73 -10.33
N ALA A 181 0.62 15.06 -9.53
CA ALA A 181 1.95 14.63 -9.96
C ALA A 181 1.94 13.55 -11.05
N GLY A 182 0.76 13.14 -11.53
CA GLY A 182 0.61 12.21 -12.64
C GLY A 182 0.52 10.74 -12.25
N ILE A 183 0.44 10.40 -10.97
CA ILE A 183 0.20 9.02 -10.53
C ILE A 183 -1.24 8.64 -10.88
N ARG A 184 -1.40 7.63 -11.74
CA ARG A 184 -2.69 7.13 -12.23
C ARG A 184 -2.94 5.66 -11.90
N SER A 185 -1.95 4.98 -11.36
CA SER A 185 -2.02 3.57 -10.99
C SER A 185 -1.11 3.28 -9.81
N VAL A 186 -1.45 2.26 -9.03
CA VAL A 186 -0.72 1.86 -7.83
C VAL A 186 -0.38 0.37 -7.84
N PRO A 187 0.72 -0.05 -7.14
CA PRO A 187 1.59 0.81 -6.33
C PRO A 187 2.48 1.71 -7.21
N ALA A 188 2.76 2.91 -6.69
CA ALA A 188 3.80 3.78 -7.22
C ALA A 188 4.81 4.04 -6.09
N ILE A 189 6.06 3.71 -6.34
CA ILE A 189 7.13 3.80 -5.35
C ILE A 189 8.04 4.95 -5.75
N ILE A 190 8.04 6.02 -4.97
CA ILE A 190 8.83 7.23 -5.22
C ILE A 190 10.01 7.23 -4.25
N ILE A 191 11.23 7.24 -4.78
CA ILE A 191 12.45 7.20 -3.98
C ILE A 191 13.15 8.55 -4.07
N ASN A 192 13.44 9.15 -2.92
CA ASN A 192 14.09 10.46 -2.76
C ASN A 192 13.39 11.58 -3.54
N ASP A 193 12.07 11.53 -3.66
CA ASP A 193 11.23 12.48 -4.39
C ASP A 193 11.59 12.64 -5.89
N GLN A 194 12.38 11.72 -6.47
CA GLN A 194 12.95 11.84 -7.82
C GLN A 194 12.76 10.60 -8.69
N HIS A 195 12.86 9.41 -8.12
CA HIS A 195 12.83 8.16 -8.88
C HIS A 195 11.51 7.44 -8.70
N LEU A 196 10.77 7.25 -9.77
CA LEU A 196 9.49 6.53 -9.77
C LEU A 196 9.66 5.10 -10.27
N ILE A 197 9.22 4.14 -9.47
CA ILE A 197 9.03 2.74 -9.88
C ILE A 197 7.53 2.44 -9.85
N SER A 198 6.96 2.08 -11.00
CA SER A 198 5.54 1.79 -11.13
C SER A 198 5.25 0.30 -11.04
N GLY A 199 4.19 -0.06 -10.31
CA GLY A 199 3.68 -1.43 -10.21
C GLY A 199 4.42 -2.31 -9.20
N GLY A 200 3.82 -3.46 -8.90
CA GLY A 200 4.41 -4.49 -8.04
C GLY A 200 5.52 -5.25 -8.77
N GLN A 201 6.72 -4.71 -8.77
CA GLN A 201 7.88 -5.29 -9.46
C GLN A 201 8.43 -6.50 -8.71
N PRO A 202 9.17 -7.40 -9.39
CA PRO A 202 9.95 -8.46 -8.75
C PRO A 202 11.00 -7.92 -7.77
N VAL A 203 11.37 -8.75 -6.79
CA VAL A 203 12.37 -8.40 -5.76
C VAL A 203 13.69 -7.92 -6.38
N GLU A 204 14.14 -8.58 -7.44
CA GLU A 204 15.42 -8.29 -8.13
C GLU A 204 15.40 -6.92 -8.83
N VAL A 205 14.23 -6.48 -9.27
CA VAL A 205 14.06 -5.14 -9.88
C VAL A 205 14.18 -4.07 -8.81
N PHE A 206 13.50 -4.25 -7.67
CA PHE A 206 13.64 -3.35 -6.53
C PHE A 206 15.07 -3.33 -5.99
N GLU A 207 15.69 -4.48 -5.79
CA GLU A 207 17.06 -4.57 -5.30
C GLU A 207 18.05 -3.79 -6.18
N ARG A 208 17.98 -3.99 -7.48
CA ARG A 208 18.85 -3.27 -8.45
C ARG A 208 18.62 -1.77 -8.41
N ALA A 209 17.35 -1.32 -8.37
CA ALA A 209 17.02 0.10 -8.28
C ALA A 209 17.52 0.73 -6.98
N LEU A 210 17.33 0.06 -5.84
CA LEU A 210 17.80 0.53 -4.54
C LEU A 210 19.33 0.70 -4.51
N ARG A 211 20.08 -0.27 -5.04
CA ARG A 211 21.55 -0.18 -5.12
C ARG A 211 22.01 0.95 -6.04
N GLN A 212 21.38 1.12 -7.20
CA GLN A 212 21.70 2.19 -8.14
C GLN A 212 21.47 3.56 -7.52
N ILE A 213 20.28 3.81 -6.98
CA ILE A 213 19.89 5.11 -6.39
C ILE A 213 20.77 5.44 -5.17
N ALA A 214 21.09 4.44 -4.34
CA ALA A 214 22.01 4.62 -3.22
C ALA A 214 23.43 5.00 -3.67
N GLY A 215 23.92 4.44 -4.78
CA GLY A 215 25.20 4.80 -5.38
C GLY A 215 25.20 6.24 -5.89
N GLU A 216 24.16 6.68 -6.57
CA GLU A 216 23.99 8.04 -7.06
C GLU A 216 23.95 9.06 -5.91
N ALA A 217 23.18 8.78 -4.84
CA ALA A 217 23.10 9.63 -3.66
C ALA A 217 24.45 9.77 -2.92
N THR A 218 25.26 8.72 -2.92
CA THR A 218 26.59 8.75 -2.31
C THR A 218 27.54 9.58 -3.15
N ALA A 219 27.53 9.45 -4.46
CA ALA A 219 28.35 10.22 -5.39
C ALA A 219 28.07 11.71 -5.33
N GLN A 220 26.79 12.11 -5.27
CA GLN A 220 26.39 13.51 -5.12
C GLN A 220 26.89 14.14 -3.83
N LYS A 221 26.84 13.42 -2.70
CA LYS A 221 27.37 13.93 -1.40
C LYS A 221 28.89 14.12 -1.45
N THR A 222 29.61 13.27 -2.18
CA THR A 222 31.08 13.36 -2.31
C THR A 222 31.50 14.55 -3.16
N LEU A 223 30.68 14.96 -4.14
CA LEU A 223 30.97 16.11 -5.01
C LEU A 223 30.65 17.47 -4.35
N GLN A 224 29.87 17.47 -3.26
CA GLN A 224 29.48 18.68 -2.52
C GLN A 224 30.32 18.93 -1.23
N ALA A 225 31.19 17.98 -0.87
CA ALA A 225 32.08 18.03 0.29
C ALA A 225 33.50 18.45 -0.12
#